data_cea3827ed9cba86fee10e168d5088bc1
#
_entry.id   cea3827ed9cba86fee10e168d5088bc1
#
_cell.length_a   1.000
_cell.length_b   1.000
_cell.length_c   1.000
_cell.angle_alpha   90.00
_cell.angle_beta   90.00
_cell.angle_gamma   90.00
#
_symmetry.space_group_name_H-M   'P 1'
#
loop_
_entity.id
_entity.type
_entity.pdbx_description
1 polymer ?
#
loop_
_entity_poly.entity_id
_entity_poly.type
_entity_poly.pdbx_seq_one_letter_code
_entity_poly.pdbx_strand_id
1 'polypeptide(L)'
;MGIFDLFKQPDIDRGVQTYNETAGAILLDVRTPQEYRAGHIPGSQNVPLQELDKVDTVADNMDTVLYVYCRSGARSRQAVNILKQKGYTNVHNIGGIAAYSGKVER
;
A
#
# COMPACT_ATOMS: atom_id res chain seq x y z
N MET A 1 -3.97 -4.00 25.78
CA MET A 1 -4.60 -4.12 24.47
C MET A 1 -6.06 -4.49 24.62
N GLY A 2 -6.94 -3.68 24.13
CA GLY A 2 -8.37 -3.91 24.31
C GLY A 2 -9.06 -4.42 23.06
N ILE A 3 -10.33 -4.76 23.21
CA ILE A 3 -11.17 -5.18 22.11
C ILE A 3 -11.23 -4.14 20.99
N PHE A 4 -10.98 -2.88 21.31
CA PHE A 4 -11.03 -1.78 20.34
C PHE A 4 -10.00 -1.93 19.22
N ASP A 5 -8.91 -2.63 19.46
CA ASP A 5 -7.88 -2.84 18.44
C ASP A 5 -8.39 -3.71 17.30
N LEU A 6 -9.39 -4.55 17.55
CA LEU A 6 -9.98 -5.41 16.54
C LEU A 6 -10.74 -4.63 15.48
N PHE A 7 -11.19 -3.41 15.81
CA PHE A 7 -12.00 -2.59 14.93
C PHE A 7 -11.25 -1.37 14.41
N LYS A 8 -9.97 -1.27 14.73
CA LYS A 8 -9.18 -0.11 14.36
C LYS A 8 -8.91 -0.14 12.85
N GLN A 9 -9.26 0.94 12.20
CA GLN A 9 -8.98 1.10 10.77
C GLN A 9 -7.49 1.36 10.55
N PRO A 10 -6.95 0.96 9.39
CA PRO A 10 -5.59 1.32 9.04
C PRO A 10 -5.41 2.84 9.05
N ASP A 11 -4.27 3.27 9.57
CA ASP A 11 -3.89 4.68 9.67
C ASP A 11 -2.83 4.96 8.61
N ILE A 12 -3.22 5.65 7.54
CA ILE A 12 -2.34 5.88 6.39
C ILE A 12 -1.10 6.70 6.79
N ASP A 13 -1.26 7.70 7.66
CA ASP A 13 -0.13 8.52 8.08
C ASP A 13 0.90 7.69 8.81
N ARG A 14 0.43 6.82 9.71
CA ARG A 14 1.32 5.93 10.44
C ARG A 14 1.95 4.88 9.52
N GLY A 15 1.19 4.38 8.56
CA GLY A 15 1.70 3.42 7.59
C GLY A 15 2.81 4.03 6.73
N VAL A 16 2.65 5.27 6.30
CA VAL A 16 3.68 5.96 5.52
C VAL A 16 4.92 6.20 6.38
N GLN A 17 4.72 6.58 7.65
CA GLN A 17 5.84 6.76 8.57
C GLN A 17 6.62 5.45 8.73
N THR A 18 5.92 4.35 8.93
CA THR A 18 6.55 3.03 9.06
C THR A 18 7.30 2.65 7.79
N TYR A 19 6.70 2.92 6.63
CA TYR A 19 7.38 2.69 5.35
C TYR A 19 8.69 3.48 5.28
N ASN A 20 8.67 4.76 5.66
CA ASN A 20 9.85 5.61 5.60
C ASN A 20 10.96 5.11 6.53
N GLU A 21 10.60 4.39 7.58
CA GLU A 21 11.54 3.87 8.57
C GLU A 21 11.99 2.44 8.28
N THR A 22 11.46 1.81 7.24
CA THR A 22 11.75 0.41 6.92
C THR A 22 12.62 0.33 5.68
N ALA A 23 13.91 0.05 5.87
CA ALA A 23 14.85 -0.06 4.77
C ALA A 23 14.43 -1.17 3.83
N GLY A 24 14.45 -0.90 2.53
CA GLY A 24 14.11 -1.87 1.51
C GLY A 24 12.62 -2.09 1.29
N ALA A 25 11.76 -1.44 2.06
CA ALA A 25 10.32 -1.55 1.88
C ALA A 25 9.87 -0.85 0.60
N ILE A 26 8.74 -1.33 0.06
CA ILE A 26 8.13 -0.74 -1.13
C ILE A 26 6.73 -0.27 -0.77
N LEU A 27 6.39 0.93 -1.24
CA LEU A 27 5.07 1.52 -1.06
C LEU A 27 4.32 1.37 -2.38
N LEU A 28 3.23 0.59 -2.36
CA LEU A 28 2.45 0.30 -3.56
C LEU A 28 1.15 1.09 -3.57
N ASP A 29 0.93 1.81 -4.66
CA ASP A 29 -0.35 2.47 -4.94
C ASP A 29 -1.10 1.58 -5.93
N VAL A 30 -2.22 0.99 -5.50
CA VAL A 30 -2.98 0.06 -6.34
C VAL A 30 -4.19 0.73 -6.99
N ARG A 31 -4.20 2.06 -7.03
CA ARG A 31 -5.20 2.83 -7.74
C ARG A 31 -4.92 2.80 -9.25
N THR A 32 -5.80 3.42 -10.03
CA THR A 32 -5.59 3.54 -11.47
C THR A 32 -4.39 4.45 -11.76
N PRO A 33 -3.76 4.31 -12.94
CA PRO A 33 -2.68 5.23 -13.33
C PRO A 33 -3.14 6.68 -13.35
N GLN A 34 -4.40 6.93 -13.73
CA GLN A 34 -4.94 8.27 -13.78
C GLN A 34 -5.03 8.88 -12.38
N GLU A 35 -5.50 8.12 -11.40
CA GLU A 35 -5.53 8.57 -10.00
C GLU A 35 -4.10 8.86 -9.51
N TYR A 36 -3.17 7.98 -9.83
CA TYR A 36 -1.78 8.13 -9.41
C TYR A 36 -1.18 9.42 -9.94
N ARG A 37 -1.40 9.72 -11.22
CA ARG A 37 -0.86 10.94 -11.84
C ARG A 37 -1.48 12.19 -11.25
N ALA A 38 -2.71 12.11 -10.77
CA ALA A 38 -3.38 13.26 -10.16
C ALA A 38 -2.82 13.61 -8.78
N GLY A 39 -2.12 12.67 -8.15
CA GLY A 39 -1.48 12.88 -6.86
C GLY A 39 -1.24 11.55 -6.16
N HIS A 40 -0.03 11.34 -5.67
CA HIS A 40 0.35 10.10 -4.98
C HIS A 40 1.29 10.39 -3.83
N ILE A 41 1.41 9.43 -2.93
CA ILE A 41 2.32 9.57 -1.78
C ILE A 41 3.76 9.44 -2.28
N PRO A 42 4.66 10.34 -1.86
CA PRO A 42 6.06 10.30 -2.31
C PRO A 42 6.70 8.94 -2.07
N GLY A 43 7.43 8.46 -3.06
CA GLY A 43 8.10 7.17 -3.00
C GLY A 43 7.23 5.99 -3.43
N SER A 44 5.93 6.20 -3.64
CA SER A 44 5.06 5.09 -4.04
C SER A 44 5.26 4.72 -5.50
N GLN A 45 5.00 3.45 -5.79
CA GLN A 45 5.01 2.91 -7.15
C GLN A 45 3.61 2.43 -7.48
N ASN A 46 3.16 2.73 -8.68
CA ASN A 46 1.79 2.41 -9.10
C ASN A 46 1.74 1.04 -9.77
N VAL A 47 1.06 0.12 -9.13
CA VAL A 47 0.70 -1.17 -9.72
C VAL A 47 -0.80 -1.34 -9.49
N PRO A 48 -1.63 -0.99 -10.50
CA PRO A 48 -3.08 -1.03 -10.32
C PRO A 48 -3.59 -2.41 -9.91
N LEU A 49 -4.68 -2.43 -9.17
CA LEU A 49 -5.26 -3.67 -8.66
C LEU A 49 -5.44 -4.73 -9.74
N GLN A 50 -5.91 -4.32 -10.94
CA GLN A 50 -6.14 -5.24 -12.04
C GLN A 50 -4.85 -5.70 -12.73
N GLU A 51 -3.72 -5.13 -12.36
CA GLU A 51 -2.42 -5.44 -12.97
C GLU A 51 -1.42 -5.96 -11.94
N LEU A 52 -1.89 -6.55 -10.86
CA LEU A 52 -1.01 -7.09 -9.81
C LEU A 52 -0.14 -8.25 -10.29
N ASP A 53 -0.47 -8.85 -11.42
CA ASP A 53 0.43 -9.84 -12.05
C ASP A 53 1.78 -9.21 -12.41
N LYS A 54 1.86 -7.88 -12.50
CA LYS A 54 3.09 -7.17 -12.83
C LYS A 54 3.88 -6.73 -11.60
N VAL A 55 3.43 -7.09 -10.41
CA VAL A 55 4.07 -6.62 -9.16
C VAL A 55 5.53 -7.08 -9.05
N ASP A 56 5.87 -8.20 -9.64
CA ASP A 56 7.23 -8.71 -9.61
C ASP A 56 8.24 -7.80 -10.33
N THR A 57 7.76 -6.89 -11.18
CA THR A 57 8.65 -5.91 -11.83
C THR A 57 9.15 -4.86 -10.83
N VAL A 58 8.45 -4.66 -9.71
CA VAL A 58 8.85 -3.71 -8.68
C VAL A 58 9.27 -4.40 -7.38
N ALA A 59 8.87 -5.64 -7.17
CA ALA A 59 9.18 -6.41 -5.95
C ALA A 59 9.39 -7.87 -6.33
N ASP A 60 10.61 -8.21 -6.75
CA ASP A 60 10.93 -9.55 -7.23
C ASP A 60 11.22 -10.53 -6.09
N ASN A 61 11.38 -10.05 -4.87
CA ASN A 61 11.65 -10.89 -3.70
C ASN A 61 10.37 -11.02 -2.88
N MET A 62 9.93 -12.25 -2.64
CA MET A 62 8.69 -12.53 -1.91
C MET A 62 8.72 -12.09 -0.45
N ASP A 63 9.90 -11.83 0.11
CA ASP A 63 10.05 -11.34 1.48
C ASP A 63 10.11 -9.83 1.57
N THR A 64 10.05 -9.13 0.45
CA THR A 64 10.03 -7.66 0.45
C THR A 64 8.84 -7.17 1.26
N VAL A 65 9.07 -6.18 2.13
CA VAL A 65 7.99 -5.57 2.91
C VAL A 65 7.20 -4.66 1.99
N LEU A 66 5.92 -4.95 1.82
CA LEU A 66 5.04 -4.18 0.94
C LEU A 66 4.00 -3.45 1.80
N TYR A 67 3.98 -2.14 1.66
CA TYR A 67 2.93 -1.29 2.23
C TYR A 67 2.02 -0.85 1.09
N VAL A 68 0.75 -1.20 1.17
CA VAL A 68 -0.19 -1.07 0.06
C VAL A 68 -1.30 -0.10 0.44
N TYR A 69 -1.59 0.84 -0.46
CA TYR A 69 -2.68 1.78 -0.24
C TYR A 69 -3.49 1.99 -1.52
N CYS A 70 -4.69 2.50 -1.34
CA CYS A 70 -5.53 2.96 -2.45
C CYS A 70 -6.17 4.28 -2.04
N ARG A 71 -7.39 4.56 -2.47
CA ARG A 71 -8.06 5.80 -2.08
C ARG A 71 -8.63 5.70 -0.67
N SER A 72 -9.36 4.62 -0.36
CA SER A 72 -10.09 4.45 0.90
C SER A 72 -9.67 3.22 1.69
N GLY A 73 -8.83 2.34 1.13
CA GLY A 73 -8.40 1.10 1.78
C GLY A 73 -9.10 -0.15 1.29
N ALA A 74 -10.18 -0.03 0.49
CA ALA A 74 -10.94 -1.19 0.04
C ALA A 74 -10.19 -1.99 -1.05
N ARG A 75 -9.70 -1.30 -2.08
CA ARG A 75 -8.92 -1.95 -3.14
C ARG A 75 -7.60 -2.49 -2.61
N SER A 76 -6.97 -1.75 -1.70
CA SER A 76 -5.70 -2.19 -1.11
C SER A 76 -5.89 -3.44 -0.24
N ARG A 77 -7.05 -3.59 0.41
CA ARG A 77 -7.35 -4.81 1.14
C ARG A 77 -7.43 -6.02 0.20
N GLN A 78 -8.10 -5.84 -0.95
CA GLN A 78 -8.15 -6.88 -1.97
C GLN A 78 -6.75 -7.20 -2.49
N ALA A 79 -5.96 -6.15 -2.75
CA ALA A 79 -4.60 -6.30 -3.25
C ALA A 79 -3.74 -7.10 -2.28
N VAL A 80 -3.84 -6.82 -0.98
CA VAL A 80 -3.08 -7.55 0.04
C VAL A 80 -3.41 -9.04 -0.01
N ASN A 81 -4.69 -9.39 -0.14
CA ASN A 81 -5.09 -10.79 -0.23
C ASN A 81 -4.50 -11.47 -1.47
N ILE A 82 -4.55 -10.78 -2.62
CA ILE A 82 -4.00 -11.31 -3.85
C ILE A 82 -2.48 -11.48 -3.75
N LEU A 83 -1.80 -10.51 -3.18
CA LEU A 83 -0.33 -10.55 -3.03
C LEU A 83 0.08 -11.71 -2.12
N LYS A 84 -0.65 -11.93 -1.03
CA LYS A 84 -0.38 -13.05 -0.14
C LYS A 84 -0.56 -14.38 -0.86
N GLN A 85 -1.60 -14.50 -1.70
CA GLN A 85 -1.82 -15.71 -2.48
C GLN A 85 -0.72 -15.93 -3.51
N LYS A 86 -0.08 -14.85 -3.99
CA LYS A 86 1.03 -14.96 -4.93
C LYS A 86 2.33 -15.40 -4.24
N GLY A 87 2.36 -15.38 -2.91
CA GLY A 87 3.54 -15.82 -2.16
C GLY A 87 4.27 -14.73 -1.38
N TYR A 88 3.81 -13.48 -1.47
CA TYR A 88 4.43 -12.41 -0.68
C TYR A 88 4.12 -12.61 0.79
N THR A 89 5.16 -12.56 1.63
CA THR A 89 5.05 -12.93 3.04
C THR A 89 4.91 -11.75 3.99
N ASN A 90 5.12 -10.52 3.50
CA ASN A 90 5.17 -9.35 4.37
C ASN A 90 4.43 -8.19 3.73
N VAL A 91 3.09 -8.27 3.74
CA VAL A 91 2.22 -7.34 3.02
C VAL A 91 1.25 -6.69 4.00
N HIS A 92 1.14 -5.37 3.95
CA HIS A 92 0.32 -4.60 4.88
C HIS A 92 -0.57 -3.61 4.14
N ASN A 93 -1.86 -3.61 4.48
CA ASN A 93 -2.78 -2.57 4.01
C ASN A 93 -2.63 -1.37 4.94
N ILE A 94 -2.20 -0.24 4.41
CA ILE A 94 -2.03 0.96 5.24
C ILE A 94 -3.17 1.97 5.06
N GLY A 95 -4.17 1.63 4.25
CA GLY A 95 -5.38 2.45 4.17
C GLY A 95 -5.51 3.24 2.89
N GLY A 96 -5.98 4.48 3.00
CA GLY A 96 -6.31 5.27 1.83
C GLY A 96 -5.73 6.67 1.85
N ILE A 97 -5.29 7.13 0.67
CA ILE A 97 -4.72 8.46 0.50
C ILE A 97 -5.72 9.57 0.85
N ALA A 98 -7.02 9.26 0.81
CA ALA A 98 -8.04 10.27 1.16
C ALA A 98 -7.87 10.78 2.60
N ALA A 99 -7.29 9.98 3.49
CA ALA A 99 -7.05 10.35 4.88
C ALA A 99 -5.59 10.78 5.12
N TYR A 100 -4.76 10.80 4.09
CA TYR A 100 -3.36 11.15 4.23
C TYR A 100 -3.19 12.65 4.46
N SER A 101 -2.45 13.03 5.49
CA SER A 101 -2.25 14.44 5.84
C SER A 101 -0.96 15.02 5.28
N GLY A 102 -0.08 14.21 4.71
CA GLY A 102 1.19 14.67 4.18
C GLY A 102 1.07 15.25 2.77
N LYS A 103 2.19 15.66 2.21
CA LYS A 103 2.24 16.20 0.86
C LYS A 103 2.17 15.08 -0.16
N VAL A 104 1.48 15.34 -1.27
CA VAL A 104 1.44 14.42 -2.41
C VAL A 104 2.32 14.96 -3.53
N GLU A 105 2.77 14.05 -4.38
CA GLU A 105 3.49 14.38 -5.62
C GLU A 105 2.59 14.15 -6.82
N ARG A 106 2.90 14.81 -7.90
CA ARG A 106 2.19 14.65 -9.17
C ARG A 106 3.16 14.37 -10.31
#